data_78f8169bea7ced5aa1a037e28290b3a9
#
_entry.id   78f8169bea7ced5aa1a037e28290b3a9
#
_cell.length_a   1.000
_cell.length_b   1.000
_cell.length_c   1.000
_cell.angle_alpha   90.00
_cell.angle_beta   90.00
_cell.angle_gamma   90.00
#
_symmetry.space_group_name_H-M   'P 1'
#
loop_
_entity.id
_entity.type
_entity.pdbx_description
1 polymer ?
#
loop_
_entity_poly.entity_id
_entity_poly.type
_entity_poly.pdbx_seq_one_letter_code
_entity_poly.pdbx_strand_id
1 'polypeptide(L)'
;MRLGLDFDGTVVVYDEVFHHHASERFGMPASLPVNKTAVRDWLRSQPDGEAKWIQLQGLVYGLKMSEAKLAPGLAEFFRTIHAAHIPVCIISHKTEFSVAEPRVDLRAAALAWLEQNGFFAADGFGMGREEVFFESTRSTKLQRIATQGCTVFVDDLEEVLTEPEFPKNVERWHYLPGEVERLDTGIRVFGDWRTLERRLVGRDSVEPHSERSEASAASISGGVTPSQDARFARASFAGKWGSTESHPTGADEPIFIAVAAALGQRPDAVTRLAGGANNVVARVDVGGKPLLAKLYFTHARDPRDRLGTEFGVLEFLWRNGVRCVPEPLRMSRESNLGVYEFIPGKRVAVGEVTGADVKQLVELLAAMWRLRTEPGAERLPPASEAAFTLNGYWANVERRLNRVRTAFAPGRADLPVGFERASSEGGDSTEFGPDARQRVPTSVREFVERELVPVAVSVREFLSAQAPKLGVELDSELPLAQRTLSPADHGFHNVLRRSDGRLTFLDFEYAGWDDPAQTLANALLLPEVPLPTEHRVAFLRAMLVRLDGAEGVAARLRLTYPMLALKWSLIMLNEFLPVGGERRAFAGANEEARRTGQLAKARRQLDVVREALRPECFLAQVD
;
A
#
# COMPACT_ATOMS: atom_id res chain seq x y z
N MET A 1 0.19 -25.53 25.78
CA MET A 1 0.96 -24.98 24.61
C MET A 1 0.12 -25.21 23.38
N ARG A 2 -0.02 -24.20 22.49
CA ARG A 2 -0.73 -24.30 21.21
C ARG A 2 0.11 -23.67 20.11
N LEU A 3 0.31 -24.35 19.00
CA LEU A 3 1.09 -23.91 17.85
C LEU A 3 0.17 -23.30 16.79
N GLY A 4 0.47 -22.07 16.36
CA GLY A 4 -0.13 -21.46 15.19
C GLY A 4 0.86 -21.41 14.02
N LEU A 5 0.40 -21.70 12.81
CA LEU A 5 1.19 -21.67 11.57
C LEU A 5 0.52 -20.74 10.56
N ASP A 6 1.31 -19.92 9.85
CA ASP A 6 0.84 -19.34 8.59
C ASP A 6 0.67 -20.41 7.51
N PHE A 7 -0.02 -20.10 6.43
CA PHE A 7 -0.27 -21.04 5.34
C PHE A 7 0.67 -20.82 4.16
N ASP A 8 0.61 -19.63 3.54
CA ASP A 8 1.30 -19.32 2.28
C ASP A 8 2.79 -19.02 2.53
N GLY A 9 3.70 -19.87 2.08
CA GLY A 9 5.16 -19.74 2.31
C GLY A 9 5.67 -20.46 3.56
N THR A 10 4.76 -20.87 4.46
CA THR A 10 5.07 -21.58 5.70
C THR A 10 4.67 -23.05 5.61
N VAL A 11 3.38 -23.33 5.40
CA VAL A 11 2.86 -24.70 5.23
C VAL A 11 3.01 -25.16 3.78
N VAL A 12 2.71 -24.28 2.84
CA VAL A 12 2.74 -24.56 1.40
C VAL A 12 3.77 -23.72 0.69
N VAL A 13 4.53 -24.30 -0.24
CA VAL A 13 5.55 -23.63 -1.06
C VAL A 13 5.14 -23.63 -2.52
N TYR A 14 5.35 -22.51 -3.20
CA TYR A 14 4.85 -22.23 -4.55
C TYR A 14 5.94 -21.96 -5.57
N ASP A 15 7.20 -21.93 -5.20
CA ASP A 15 8.30 -21.42 -6.04
C ASP A 15 8.36 -22.10 -7.40
N GLU A 16 8.26 -23.42 -7.45
CA GLU A 16 8.26 -24.18 -8.70
C GLU A 16 7.02 -23.89 -9.55
N VAL A 17 5.85 -23.76 -8.91
CA VAL A 17 4.57 -23.49 -9.61
C VAL A 17 4.60 -22.11 -10.24
N PHE A 18 5.06 -21.09 -9.48
CA PHE A 18 5.26 -19.75 -10.01
C PHE A 18 6.23 -19.74 -11.19
N HIS A 19 7.40 -20.38 -11.04
CA HIS A 19 8.42 -20.44 -12.07
C HIS A 19 7.93 -21.15 -13.33
N HIS A 20 7.28 -22.31 -13.19
CA HIS A 20 6.75 -23.09 -14.29
C HIS A 20 5.73 -22.28 -15.11
N HIS A 21 4.69 -21.76 -14.46
CA HIS A 21 3.62 -21.05 -15.15
C HIS A 21 4.04 -19.66 -15.65
N ALA A 22 5.04 -19.01 -15.04
CA ALA A 22 5.63 -17.81 -15.59
C ALA A 22 6.40 -18.09 -16.90
N SER A 23 7.13 -19.20 -16.95
CA SER A 23 7.85 -19.61 -18.16
C SER A 23 6.88 -20.02 -19.27
N GLU A 24 5.85 -20.82 -18.96
CA GLU A 24 4.88 -21.30 -19.93
C GLU A 24 4.02 -20.17 -20.52
N ARG A 25 3.52 -19.25 -19.68
CA ARG A 25 2.52 -18.26 -20.09
C ARG A 25 3.11 -16.95 -20.56
N PHE A 26 4.24 -16.55 -20.00
CA PHE A 26 4.83 -15.23 -20.24
C PHE A 26 6.22 -15.29 -20.87
N GLY A 27 6.73 -16.49 -21.18
CA GLY A 27 8.03 -16.66 -21.80
C GLY A 27 9.22 -16.31 -20.90
N MET A 28 9.04 -16.47 -19.58
CA MET A 28 10.14 -16.25 -18.63
C MET A 28 11.27 -17.23 -18.90
N PRO A 29 12.55 -16.79 -18.97
CA PRO A 29 13.68 -17.69 -19.16
C PRO A 29 13.78 -18.74 -18.05
N ALA A 30 13.85 -20.03 -18.43
CA ALA A 30 13.98 -21.13 -17.48
C ALA A 30 15.28 -21.10 -16.65
N SER A 31 16.26 -20.29 -17.07
CA SER A 31 17.53 -20.09 -16.36
C SER A 31 17.43 -19.16 -15.15
N LEU A 32 16.29 -18.49 -14.94
CA LEU A 32 16.09 -17.66 -13.76
C LEU A 32 15.93 -18.51 -12.50
N PRO A 33 16.30 -17.98 -11.32
CA PRO A 33 16.16 -18.71 -10.06
C PRO A 33 14.72 -19.15 -9.80
N VAL A 34 14.56 -20.41 -9.35
CA VAL A 34 13.25 -20.98 -9.02
C VAL A 34 12.83 -20.47 -7.65
N ASN A 35 12.39 -19.22 -7.60
CA ASN A 35 11.76 -18.62 -6.42
C ASN A 35 10.75 -17.53 -6.82
N LYS A 36 9.74 -17.36 -5.99
CA LYS A 36 8.64 -16.41 -6.19
C LYS A 36 9.12 -14.96 -6.41
N THR A 37 10.18 -14.54 -5.71
CA THR A 37 10.73 -13.19 -5.82
C THR A 37 11.32 -12.93 -7.20
N ALA A 38 12.16 -13.84 -7.70
CA ALA A 38 12.76 -13.73 -9.03
C ALA A 38 11.70 -13.71 -10.14
N VAL A 39 10.68 -14.57 -10.03
CA VAL A 39 9.55 -14.60 -10.97
C VAL A 39 8.79 -13.27 -10.96
N ARG A 40 8.46 -12.76 -9.79
CA ARG A 40 7.76 -11.48 -9.63
C ARG A 40 8.57 -10.33 -10.24
N ASP A 41 9.86 -10.25 -9.92
CA ASP A 41 10.71 -9.14 -10.32
C ASP A 41 10.95 -9.18 -11.84
N TRP A 42 11.11 -10.38 -12.41
CA TRP A 42 11.19 -10.53 -13.85
C TRP A 42 9.89 -10.13 -14.55
N LEU A 43 8.73 -10.60 -14.08
CA LEU A 43 7.44 -10.20 -14.67
C LEU A 43 7.25 -8.70 -14.61
N ARG A 44 7.54 -8.08 -13.47
CA ARG A 44 7.42 -6.63 -13.28
C ARG A 44 8.35 -5.81 -14.19
N SER A 45 9.44 -6.39 -14.66
CA SER A 45 10.32 -5.76 -15.64
C SER A 45 9.78 -5.79 -17.08
N GLN A 46 8.71 -6.56 -17.35
CA GLN A 46 8.09 -6.69 -18.67
C GLN A 46 6.96 -5.68 -18.86
N PRO A 47 6.57 -5.36 -20.12
CA PRO A 47 5.35 -4.60 -20.39
C PRO A 47 4.15 -5.27 -19.73
N ASP A 48 3.26 -4.48 -19.09
CA ASP A 48 2.11 -4.96 -18.30
C ASP A 48 2.46 -5.93 -17.16
N GLY A 49 3.70 -5.85 -16.67
CA GLY A 49 4.26 -6.82 -15.75
C GLY A 49 3.48 -7.00 -14.46
N GLU A 50 2.91 -5.93 -13.89
CA GLU A 50 2.07 -6.04 -12.69
C GLU A 50 0.75 -6.76 -12.98
N ALA A 51 0.12 -6.50 -14.12
CA ALA A 51 -1.09 -7.22 -14.52
C ALA A 51 -0.82 -8.72 -14.71
N LYS A 52 0.32 -9.06 -15.35
CA LYS A 52 0.79 -10.45 -15.52
C LYS A 52 1.09 -11.11 -14.18
N TRP A 53 1.70 -10.39 -13.24
CA TRP A 53 1.96 -10.88 -11.88
C TRP A 53 0.65 -11.17 -11.11
N ILE A 54 -0.32 -10.25 -11.14
CA ILE A 54 -1.64 -10.45 -10.52
C ILE A 54 -2.38 -11.64 -11.14
N GLN A 55 -2.31 -11.77 -12.47
CA GLN A 55 -2.89 -12.91 -13.18
C GLN A 55 -2.24 -14.23 -12.76
N LEU A 56 -0.91 -14.27 -12.65
CA LEU A 56 -0.17 -15.44 -12.22
C LEU A 56 -0.48 -15.80 -10.76
N GLN A 57 -0.61 -14.81 -9.87
CA GLN A 57 -1.02 -15.06 -8.49
C GLN A 57 -2.42 -15.68 -8.41
N GLY A 58 -3.40 -15.17 -9.15
CA GLY A 58 -4.74 -15.75 -9.21
C GLY A 58 -4.74 -17.19 -9.72
N LEU A 59 -3.89 -17.49 -10.69
CA LEU A 59 -3.70 -18.82 -11.24
C LEU A 59 -3.09 -19.78 -10.21
N VAL A 60 -1.94 -19.40 -9.62
CA VAL A 60 -1.16 -20.27 -8.73
C VAL A 60 -1.86 -20.50 -7.40
N TYR A 61 -2.39 -19.45 -6.78
CA TYR A 61 -3.14 -19.58 -5.51
C TYR A 61 -4.56 -20.15 -5.66
N GLY A 62 -5.05 -20.27 -6.90
CA GLY A 62 -6.38 -20.78 -7.22
C GLY A 62 -6.32 -22.05 -8.04
N LEU A 63 -6.43 -21.92 -9.37
CA LEU A 63 -6.60 -23.06 -10.29
C LEU A 63 -5.44 -24.06 -10.26
N LYS A 64 -4.23 -23.59 -9.92
CA LYS A 64 -2.99 -24.39 -9.88
C LYS A 64 -2.51 -24.68 -8.46
N MET A 65 -3.36 -24.42 -7.48
CA MET A 65 -3.06 -24.69 -6.08
C MET A 65 -2.67 -26.16 -5.81
N SER A 66 -3.29 -27.10 -6.53
CA SER A 66 -3.00 -28.54 -6.40
C SER A 66 -1.57 -28.93 -6.84
N GLU A 67 -0.87 -28.08 -7.60
CA GLU A 67 0.51 -28.32 -8.01
C GLU A 67 1.54 -27.83 -6.96
N ALA A 68 1.09 -27.06 -5.96
CA ALA A 68 1.94 -26.58 -4.87
C ALA A 68 2.34 -27.72 -3.92
N LYS A 69 3.53 -27.59 -3.33
CA LYS A 69 4.11 -28.62 -2.48
C LYS A 69 4.02 -28.26 -1.00
N LEU A 70 4.00 -29.29 -0.17
CA LEU A 70 4.20 -29.13 1.26
C LEU A 70 5.62 -28.62 1.54
N ALA A 71 5.77 -27.75 2.53
CA ALA A 71 7.10 -27.26 2.94
C ALA A 71 8.00 -28.45 3.33
N PRO A 72 9.29 -28.44 2.90
CA PRO A 72 10.19 -29.55 3.18
C PRO A 72 10.35 -29.84 4.67
N GLY A 73 10.15 -31.11 5.08
CA GLY A 73 10.23 -31.55 6.49
C GLY A 73 8.95 -31.37 7.30
N LEU A 74 7.97 -30.62 6.81
CA LEU A 74 6.75 -30.31 7.55
C LEU A 74 5.89 -31.56 7.83
N ALA A 75 5.84 -32.52 6.90
CA ALA A 75 5.08 -33.77 7.12
C ALA A 75 5.62 -34.59 8.30
N GLU A 76 6.94 -34.66 8.47
CA GLU A 76 7.58 -35.35 9.59
C GLU A 76 7.31 -34.60 10.90
N PHE A 77 7.45 -33.29 10.87
CA PHE A 77 7.12 -32.40 11.98
C PHE A 77 5.67 -32.57 12.45
N PHE A 78 4.69 -32.56 11.55
CA PHE A 78 3.29 -32.76 11.92
C PHE A 78 3.02 -34.11 12.58
N ARG A 79 3.65 -35.21 12.09
CA ARG A 79 3.52 -36.54 12.73
C ARG A 79 4.07 -36.52 14.15
N THR A 80 5.21 -35.88 14.38
CA THR A 80 5.83 -35.79 15.71
C THR A 80 4.97 -34.97 16.68
N ILE A 81 4.50 -33.79 16.28
CA ILE A 81 3.68 -32.94 17.15
C ILE A 81 2.30 -33.54 17.41
N HIS A 82 1.73 -34.25 16.44
CA HIS A 82 0.48 -35.00 16.63
C HIS A 82 0.65 -36.13 17.64
N ALA A 83 1.73 -36.91 17.53
CA ALA A 83 2.05 -37.97 18.50
C ALA A 83 2.32 -37.41 19.92
N ALA A 84 2.83 -36.19 20.00
CA ALA A 84 3.04 -35.45 21.26
C ALA A 84 1.76 -34.72 21.76
N HIS A 85 0.64 -34.87 21.11
CA HIS A 85 -0.64 -34.23 21.43
C HIS A 85 -0.56 -32.70 21.53
N ILE A 86 0.28 -32.06 20.71
CA ILE A 86 0.40 -30.61 20.65
C ILE A 86 -0.68 -30.06 19.73
N PRO A 87 -1.63 -29.25 20.23
CA PRO A 87 -2.67 -28.64 19.40
C PRO A 87 -2.05 -27.67 18.39
N VAL A 88 -2.49 -27.78 17.11
CA VAL A 88 -2.04 -26.92 16.01
C VAL A 88 -3.23 -26.26 15.36
N CYS A 89 -3.08 -25.00 14.94
CA CYS A 89 -4.01 -24.33 14.04
C CYS A 89 -3.27 -23.61 12.91
N ILE A 90 -3.94 -23.48 11.77
CA ILE A 90 -3.46 -22.69 10.63
C ILE A 90 -4.21 -21.35 10.63
N ILE A 91 -3.47 -20.24 10.64
CA ILE A 91 -4.04 -18.90 10.65
C ILE A 91 -3.33 -18.06 9.60
N SER A 92 -3.96 -17.84 8.45
CA SER A 92 -3.35 -17.16 7.31
C SER A 92 -4.14 -15.92 6.86
N HIS A 93 -3.42 -14.93 6.38
CA HIS A 93 -4.00 -13.80 5.68
C HIS A 93 -4.25 -14.19 4.21
N LYS A 94 -5.50 -14.55 3.88
CA LYS A 94 -5.87 -15.00 2.53
C LYS A 94 -7.16 -14.35 2.06
N THR A 95 -7.10 -13.65 0.90
CA THR A 95 -8.30 -13.10 0.26
C THR A 95 -9.23 -14.24 -0.18
N GLU A 96 -10.54 -13.98 -0.17
CA GLU A 96 -11.53 -14.98 -0.56
C GLU A 96 -11.44 -15.30 -2.04
N PHE A 97 -11.32 -14.27 -2.91
CA PHE A 97 -11.27 -14.45 -4.35
C PHE A 97 -10.01 -13.85 -4.97
N SER A 98 -9.61 -14.38 -6.14
CA SER A 98 -8.57 -13.81 -6.98
C SER A 98 -8.95 -12.41 -7.47
N VAL A 99 -7.95 -11.56 -7.68
CA VAL A 99 -8.15 -10.19 -8.23
C VAL A 99 -8.34 -10.24 -9.75
N ALA A 100 -7.61 -11.12 -10.44
CA ALA A 100 -7.71 -11.31 -11.89
C ALA A 100 -8.81 -12.31 -12.25
N GLU A 101 -9.38 -12.14 -13.44
CA GLU A 101 -10.26 -13.14 -14.05
C GLU A 101 -9.46 -14.36 -14.58
N PRO A 102 -10.03 -15.58 -14.53
CA PRO A 102 -11.32 -15.91 -13.93
C PRO A 102 -11.30 -15.75 -12.40
N ARG A 103 -12.41 -15.29 -11.82
CA ARG A 103 -12.55 -15.12 -10.37
C ARG A 103 -12.59 -16.48 -9.69
N VAL A 104 -11.53 -16.83 -8.96
CA VAL A 104 -11.34 -18.11 -8.28
C VAL A 104 -11.46 -17.91 -6.78
N ASP A 105 -12.17 -18.79 -6.10
CA ASP A 105 -12.20 -18.86 -4.64
C ASP A 105 -10.88 -19.45 -4.12
N LEU A 106 -10.01 -18.56 -3.57
CA LEU A 106 -8.68 -18.92 -3.11
C LEU A 106 -8.69 -19.65 -1.77
N ARG A 107 -9.75 -19.45 -0.95
CA ARG A 107 -9.91 -20.15 0.33
C ARG A 107 -10.39 -21.56 0.11
N ALA A 108 -11.35 -21.74 -0.79
CA ALA A 108 -11.79 -23.07 -1.18
C ALA A 108 -10.65 -23.89 -1.82
N ALA A 109 -9.83 -23.26 -2.67
CA ALA A 109 -8.64 -23.91 -3.26
C ALA A 109 -7.63 -24.34 -2.18
N ALA A 110 -7.37 -23.48 -1.19
CA ALA A 110 -6.47 -23.78 -0.07
C ALA A 110 -7.01 -24.92 0.81
N LEU A 111 -8.31 -24.94 1.12
CA LEU A 111 -8.94 -26.04 1.89
C LEU A 111 -8.89 -27.36 1.12
N ALA A 112 -9.16 -27.35 -0.19
CA ALA A 112 -9.06 -28.53 -1.04
C ALA A 112 -7.61 -29.08 -1.09
N TRP A 113 -6.62 -28.18 -1.14
CA TRP A 113 -5.20 -28.55 -1.08
C TRP A 113 -4.83 -29.20 0.26
N LEU A 114 -5.30 -28.62 1.39
CA LEU A 114 -5.08 -29.21 2.72
C LEU A 114 -5.69 -30.61 2.81
N GLU A 115 -6.89 -30.79 2.28
CA GLU A 115 -7.56 -32.10 2.24
C GLU A 115 -6.77 -33.10 1.42
N GLN A 116 -6.34 -32.75 0.20
CA GLN A 116 -5.54 -33.60 -0.69
C GLN A 116 -4.20 -34.01 -0.05
N ASN A 117 -3.61 -33.16 0.79
CA ASN A 117 -2.36 -33.44 1.49
C ASN A 117 -2.56 -34.09 2.86
N GLY A 118 -3.77 -34.60 3.16
CA GLY A 118 -4.05 -35.43 4.34
C GLY A 118 -4.16 -34.66 5.66
N PHE A 119 -4.33 -33.34 5.65
CA PHE A 119 -4.40 -32.54 6.88
C PHE A 119 -5.59 -32.95 7.76
N PHE A 120 -6.71 -33.27 7.16
CA PHE A 120 -7.97 -33.58 7.85
C PHE A 120 -8.21 -35.09 8.02
N ALA A 121 -7.38 -35.95 7.43
CA ALA A 121 -7.52 -37.40 7.53
C ALA A 121 -7.01 -37.89 8.90
N ALA A 122 -7.74 -38.80 9.54
CA ALA A 122 -7.37 -39.37 10.83
C ALA A 122 -6.05 -40.16 10.79
N ASP A 123 -5.77 -40.79 9.65
CA ASP A 123 -4.51 -41.49 9.34
C ASP A 123 -3.44 -40.55 8.72
N GLY A 124 -3.78 -39.28 8.53
CA GLY A 124 -2.89 -38.23 8.06
C GLY A 124 -2.33 -37.37 9.19
N PHE A 125 -2.61 -36.05 9.16
CA PHE A 125 -2.15 -35.13 10.22
C PHE A 125 -3.23 -34.93 11.32
N GLY A 126 -4.46 -35.44 11.14
CA GLY A 126 -5.51 -35.44 12.16
C GLY A 126 -6.00 -34.08 12.61
N MET A 127 -5.80 -33.02 11.80
CA MET A 127 -6.24 -31.65 12.10
C MET A 127 -7.75 -31.51 11.86
N GLY A 128 -8.47 -30.82 12.76
CA GLY A 128 -9.85 -30.43 12.51
C GLY A 128 -9.95 -29.31 11.45
N ARG A 129 -10.99 -29.34 10.61
CA ARG A 129 -11.23 -28.25 9.65
C ARG A 129 -11.48 -26.91 10.34
N GLU A 130 -12.04 -26.93 11.55
CA GLU A 130 -12.29 -25.80 12.44
C GLU A 130 -11.00 -25.16 12.98
N GLU A 131 -9.86 -25.81 12.80
CA GLU A 131 -8.54 -25.30 13.16
C GLU A 131 -7.85 -24.51 12.02
N VAL A 132 -8.54 -24.32 10.89
CA VAL A 132 -8.03 -23.54 9.75
C VAL A 132 -8.79 -22.23 9.63
N PHE A 133 -8.07 -21.13 9.74
CA PHE A 133 -8.62 -19.77 9.72
C PHE A 133 -7.99 -18.95 8.61
N PHE A 134 -8.82 -18.48 7.67
CA PHE A 134 -8.40 -17.55 6.62
C PHE A 134 -8.96 -16.16 6.92
N GLU A 135 -8.09 -15.26 7.28
CA GLU A 135 -8.44 -13.89 7.63
C GLU A 135 -8.26 -12.96 6.44
N SER A 136 -9.14 -11.96 6.32
CA SER A 136 -9.10 -11.02 5.20
C SER A 136 -8.10 -9.89 5.39
N THR A 137 -7.60 -9.71 6.62
CA THR A 137 -6.65 -8.65 6.97
C THR A 137 -5.57 -9.17 7.92
N ARG A 138 -4.43 -8.48 7.95
CA ARG A 138 -3.34 -8.79 8.88
C ARG A 138 -3.77 -8.59 10.33
N SER A 139 -4.50 -7.53 10.63
CA SER A 139 -5.01 -7.25 11.98
C SER A 139 -5.94 -8.37 12.49
N THR A 140 -6.87 -8.85 11.66
CA THR A 140 -7.72 -9.99 12.05
C THR A 140 -6.93 -11.29 12.20
N LYS A 141 -5.84 -11.49 11.43
CA LYS A 141 -4.90 -12.60 11.64
C LYS A 141 -4.26 -12.53 13.03
N LEU A 142 -3.76 -11.36 13.46
CA LEU A 142 -3.17 -11.16 14.78
C LEU A 142 -4.19 -11.37 15.90
N GLN A 143 -5.41 -10.85 15.75
CA GLN A 143 -6.50 -11.10 16.69
C GLN A 143 -6.86 -12.59 16.77
N ARG A 144 -6.86 -13.30 15.65
CA ARG A 144 -7.10 -14.75 15.60
C ARG A 144 -6.01 -15.51 16.34
N ILE A 145 -4.73 -15.14 16.19
CA ILE A 145 -3.60 -15.73 16.93
C ILE A 145 -3.83 -15.60 18.44
N ALA A 146 -4.24 -14.43 18.91
CA ALA A 146 -4.55 -14.20 20.32
C ALA A 146 -5.77 -15.01 20.78
N THR A 147 -6.87 -14.98 20.01
CA THR A 147 -8.14 -15.65 20.35
C THR A 147 -8.01 -17.18 20.37
N GLN A 148 -7.17 -17.72 19.49
CA GLN A 148 -6.90 -19.17 19.47
C GLN A 148 -5.94 -19.58 20.59
N GLY A 149 -5.42 -18.64 21.38
CA GLY A 149 -4.53 -18.95 22.49
C GLY A 149 -3.20 -19.56 22.04
N CYS A 150 -2.71 -19.17 20.86
CA CYS A 150 -1.39 -19.60 20.41
C CYS A 150 -0.32 -19.18 21.42
N THR A 151 0.62 -20.06 21.72
CA THR A 151 1.78 -19.79 22.56
C THR A 151 3.06 -19.68 21.72
N VAL A 152 3.03 -20.26 20.52
CA VAL A 152 4.07 -20.17 19.48
C VAL A 152 3.37 -19.88 18.15
N PHE A 153 3.92 -18.99 17.35
CA PHE A 153 3.43 -18.71 16.01
C PHE A 153 4.59 -18.69 15.00
N VAL A 154 4.40 -19.38 13.87
CA VAL A 154 5.37 -19.47 12.77
C VAL A 154 4.83 -18.77 11.54
N ASP A 155 5.66 -17.93 10.92
CA ASP A 155 5.33 -17.17 9.71
C ASP A 155 6.58 -17.03 8.83
N ASP A 156 6.43 -17.00 7.51
CA ASP A 156 7.52 -16.71 6.56
C ASP A 156 7.75 -15.21 6.36
N LEU A 157 6.85 -14.37 6.90
CA LEU A 157 6.92 -12.92 6.81
C LEU A 157 7.31 -12.31 8.16
N GLU A 158 8.54 -11.82 8.26
CA GLU A 158 9.04 -11.08 9.43
C GLU A 158 8.13 -9.90 9.80
N GLU A 159 7.53 -9.27 8.79
CA GLU A 159 6.60 -8.15 8.95
C GLU A 159 5.35 -8.50 9.77
N VAL A 160 4.88 -9.74 9.74
CA VAL A 160 3.76 -10.22 10.58
C VAL A 160 4.21 -10.38 12.01
N LEU A 161 5.40 -10.93 12.21
CA LEU A 161 5.97 -11.23 13.53
C LEU A 161 6.44 -9.96 14.26
N THR A 162 6.75 -8.88 13.52
CA THR A 162 7.21 -7.59 14.08
C THR A 162 6.09 -6.57 14.28
N GLU A 163 4.84 -6.91 13.89
CA GLU A 163 3.71 -6.00 14.09
C GLU A 163 3.57 -5.58 15.56
N PRO A 164 3.37 -4.28 15.83
CA PRO A 164 3.20 -3.77 17.21
C PRO A 164 2.02 -4.43 17.95
N GLU A 165 1.01 -4.86 17.21
CA GLU A 165 -0.20 -5.52 17.72
C GLU A 165 -0.02 -7.04 17.86
N PHE A 166 1.16 -7.59 17.54
CA PHE A 166 1.41 -9.01 17.70
C PHE A 166 1.29 -9.39 19.18
N PRO A 167 0.57 -10.49 19.52
CA PRO A 167 0.34 -10.87 20.92
C PRO A 167 1.64 -11.07 21.70
N LYS A 168 1.84 -10.30 22.79
CA LYS A 168 3.11 -10.25 23.55
C LYS A 168 3.51 -11.56 24.21
N ASN A 169 2.55 -12.42 24.48
CA ASN A 169 2.72 -13.72 25.12
C ASN A 169 2.92 -14.87 24.15
N VAL A 170 3.06 -14.60 22.86
CA VAL A 170 3.28 -15.60 21.80
C VAL A 170 4.74 -15.56 21.37
N GLU A 171 5.42 -16.70 21.44
CA GLU A 171 6.79 -16.87 20.93
C GLU A 171 6.77 -16.80 19.41
N ARG A 172 7.65 -16.00 18.79
CA ARG A 172 7.67 -15.67 17.37
C ARG A 172 8.75 -16.47 16.66
N TRP A 173 8.36 -17.18 15.62
CA TRP A 173 9.27 -18.00 14.83
C TRP A 173 9.17 -17.62 13.35
N HIS A 174 10.27 -17.15 12.78
CA HIS A 174 10.38 -16.77 11.38
C HIS A 174 10.96 -17.94 10.58
N TYR A 175 10.12 -18.51 9.71
CA TYR A 175 10.53 -19.62 8.85
C TYR A 175 11.20 -19.10 7.59
N LEU A 176 12.49 -19.39 7.43
CA LEU A 176 13.30 -19.06 6.26
C LEU A 176 14.06 -20.32 5.82
N PRO A 177 13.58 -21.03 4.77
CA PRO A 177 14.21 -22.28 4.31
C PRO A 177 15.70 -22.12 4.04
N GLY A 178 16.53 -23.01 4.62
CA GLY A 178 17.98 -23.01 4.46
C GLY A 178 18.74 -22.11 5.44
N GLU A 179 18.08 -21.31 6.27
CA GLU A 179 18.73 -20.50 7.31
C GLU A 179 19.04 -21.34 8.55
N VAL A 180 20.14 -20.95 9.23
CA VAL A 180 20.52 -21.56 10.52
C VAL A 180 19.77 -20.89 11.64
N GLU A 181 19.43 -21.68 12.69
CA GLU A 181 18.74 -21.15 13.88
C GLU A 181 19.51 -20.00 14.51
N ARG A 182 18.81 -18.88 14.72
CA ARG A 182 19.32 -17.72 15.47
C ARG A 182 18.17 -16.98 16.16
N LEU A 183 18.48 -16.26 17.21
CA LEU A 183 17.55 -15.34 17.86
C LEU A 183 17.89 -13.93 17.41
N ASP A 184 16.95 -13.27 16.73
CA ASP A 184 17.11 -11.92 16.24
C ASP A 184 15.99 -11.04 16.80
N THR A 185 16.33 -9.99 17.56
CA THR A 185 15.38 -9.02 18.16
C THR A 185 14.12 -9.62 18.80
N GLY A 186 14.25 -10.80 19.42
CA GLY A 186 13.11 -11.51 20.06
C GLY A 186 12.31 -12.40 19.12
N ILE A 187 12.75 -12.60 17.88
CA ILE A 187 12.20 -13.52 16.89
C ILE A 187 13.21 -14.65 16.65
N ARG A 188 12.76 -15.89 16.68
CA ARG A 188 13.59 -17.02 16.32
C ARG A 188 13.51 -17.27 14.82
N VAL A 189 14.64 -17.16 14.13
CA VAL A 189 14.76 -17.51 12.72
C VAL A 189 15.19 -18.96 12.61
N PHE A 190 14.55 -19.73 11.73
CA PHE A 190 14.92 -21.13 11.49
C PHE A 190 14.58 -21.54 10.05
N GLY A 191 15.28 -22.54 9.53
CA GLY A 191 15.08 -23.03 8.16
C GLY A 191 14.76 -24.53 8.08
N ASP A 192 14.82 -25.27 9.20
CA ASP A 192 14.52 -26.69 9.29
C ASP A 192 13.51 -26.95 10.42
N TRP A 193 12.38 -27.57 10.09
CA TRP A 193 11.28 -27.92 11.02
C TRP A 193 11.73 -28.78 12.19
N ARG A 194 12.81 -29.55 12.05
CA ARG A 194 13.43 -30.30 13.15
C ARG A 194 13.93 -29.41 14.28
N THR A 195 14.26 -28.18 13.97
CA THR A 195 14.68 -27.20 14.99
C THR A 195 13.51 -26.82 15.91
N LEU A 196 12.36 -26.53 15.31
CA LEU A 196 11.14 -26.24 16.07
C LEU A 196 10.64 -27.50 16.81
N GLU A 197 10.72 -28.68 16.18
CA GLU A 197 10.36 -29.98 16.78
C GLU A 197 11.13 -30.20 18.08
N ARG A 198 12.46 -30.11 18.05
CA ARG A 198 13.31 -30.25 19.26
C ARG A 198 12.93 -29.27 20.35
N ARG A 199 12.52 -28.07 20.00
CA ARG A 199 12.10 -27.03 20.94
C ARG A 199 10.75 -27.34 21.59
N LEU A 200 9.81 -27.90 20.85
CA LEU A 200 8.44 -28.17 21.32
C LEU A 200 8.33 -29.49 22.07
N VAL A 201 8.99 -30.54 21.58
CA VAL A 201 8.88 -31.92 22.10
C VAL A 201 9.99 -32.24 23.09
N GLY A 202 11.18 -31.62 22.99
CA GLY A 202 12.32 -31.88 23.86
C GLY A 202 12.24 -31.27 25.28
N ARG A 203 11.15 -30.60 25.67
CA ARG A 203 10.99 -29.95 26.97
C ARG A 203 10.59 -30.87 28.14
N ASP A 204 10.20 -32.11 27.89
CA ASP A 204 9.69 -33.02 28.92
C ASP A 204 10.66 -34.12 29.36
N SER A 205 11.93 -34.09 28.96
CA SER A 205 12.90 -35.10 29.41
C SER A 205 14.28 -34.51 29.68
N VAL A 206 14.44 -33.80 30.82
CA VAL A 206 15.72 -33.73 31.55
C VAL A 206 15.44 -33.40 33.01
N GLU A 207 15.50 -34.39 33.89
CA GLU A 207 15.86 -34.22 35.31
C GLU A 207 17.37 -34.01 35.46
N PRO A 208 17.84 -33.36 36.54
CA PRO A 208 19.19 -32.87 36.62
C PRO A 208 20.12 -33.89 37.28
N HIS A 209 21.29 -34.18 36.72
CA HIS A 209 22.43 -34.66 37.48
C HIS A 209 23.78 -34.11 36.98
N SER A 210 24.36 -33.38 37.86
CA SER A 210 25.70 -33.11 38.32
C SER A 210 26.92 -33.62 37.53
N GLU A 211 27.89 -32.70 37.52
CA GLU A 211 29.34 -32.84 37.77
C GLU A 211 30.30 -33.31 36.67
N ARG A 212 31.17 -32.33 36.36
CA ARG A 212 32.64 -32.38 36.16
C ARG A 212 33.28 -33.40 35.21
N SER A 213 34.03 -32.92 34.25
CA SER A 213 35.50 -32.78 34.39
C SER A 213 36.18 -32.29 33.10
N GLU A 214 37.24 -31.60 33.36
CA GLU A 214 38.23 -31.03 32.42
C GLU A 214 38.95 -32.10 31.59
N ALA A 215 39.36 -31.74 30.43
CA ALA A 215 40.71 -31.72 29.91
C ALA A 215 40.87 -32.12 28.44
N SER A 216 41.62 -31.34 27.83
CA SER A 216 42.76 -31.61 26.95
C SER A 216 42.60 -31.43 25.43
N ALA A 217 43.40 -30.47 25.01
CA ALA A 217 43.72 -30.12 23.63
C ALA A 217 44.48 -31.25 22.88
N ALA A 218 44.26 -31.33 21.59
CA ALA A 218 45.35 -31.58 20.63
C ALA A 218 44.95 -31.19 19.19
N SER A 219 45.75 -30.37 18.63
CA SER A 219 45.88 -29.96 17.23
C SER A 219 45.97 -31.12 16.27
N ILE A 220 45.49 -30.93 15.00
CA ILE A 220 46.28 -31.24 13.78
C ILE A 220 45.70 -30.43 12.60
N SER A 221 46.61 -29.84 11.89
CA SER A 221 46.56 -29.04 10.68
C SER A 221 46.14 -29.81 9.43
N GLY A 222 45.51 -29.11 8.49
CA GLY A 222 45.36 -29.61 7.12
C GLY A 222 44.53 -28.62 6.27
N GLY A 223 45.19 -27.70 5.58
CA GLY A 223 44.56 -26.71 4.74
C GLY A 223 44.09 -27.25 3.38
N VAL A 224 43.03 -26.66 2.90
CA VAL A 224 42.79 -26.37 1.45
C VAL A 224 41.89 -25.15 1.40
N THR A 225 42.34 -24.09 0.77
CA THR A 225 41.57 -22.90 0.41
C THR A 225 40.67 -23.16 -0.79
N PRO A 226 39.49 -22.63 -0.84
CA PRO A 226 38.90 -22.06 -2.04
C PRO A 226 38.58 -20.58 -1.89
N SER A 227 38.80 -19.92 -3.00
CA SER A 227 38.69 -18.54 -3.41
C SER A 227 37.63 -17.67 -2.70
N GLN A 228 38.13 -16.52 -2.29
CA GLN A 228 37.37 -15.31 -2.01
C GLN A 228 36.59 -14.88 -3.26
N ASP A 229 35.26 -14.77 -3.13
CA ASP A 229 34.42 -13.76 -3.77
C ASP A 229 32.98 -14.13 -3.48
N ALA A 230 32.43 -13.64 -2.39
CA ALA A 230 31.00 -13.41 -2.09
C ALA A 230 30.73 -13.23 -0.57
N ARG A 231 31.56 -12.45 0.13
CA ARG A 231 31.32 -12.10 1.54
C ARG A 231 31.68 -10.64 1.82
N PHE A 232 31.04 -9.74 1.11
CA PHE A 232 31.10 -8.32 1.48
C PHE A 232 29.68 -7.74 1.41
N ALA A 233 28.94 -7.76 2.51
CA ALA A 233 27.86 -6.80 2.78
C ALA A 233 27.22 -6.87 4.17
N ARG A 234 27.63 -7.68 5.15
CA ARG A 234 26.94 -7.73 6.45
C ARG A 234 27.77 -7.70 7.74
N ALA A 235 29.08 -7.53 7.67
CA ALA A 235 29.91 -7.70 8.85
C ALA A 235 30.84 -6.53 9.24
N SER A 236 30.62 -5.30 8.79
CA SER A 236 31.56 -4.21 9.10
C SER A 236 31.01 -2.94 9.74
N PHE A 237 29.74 -2.86 10.12
CA PHE A 237 29.19 -1.64 10.71
C PHE A 237 29.18 -1.61 12.24
N ALA A 238 29.20 -2.75 12.92
CA ALA A 238 29.20 -2.81 14.39
C ALA A 238 30.57 -2.50 15.04
N GLY A 239 31.65 -2.47 14.29
CA GLY A 239 33.03 -2.34 14.80
C GLY A 239 33.67 -0.95 14.69
N LYS A 240 33.00 0.05 14.11
CA LYS A 240 33.62 1.39 13.87
C LYS A 240 33.19 2.51 14.79
N TRP A 241 32.24 2.29 15.68
CA TRP A 241 31.71 3.36 16.52
C TRP A 241 31.98 3.05 18.01
N GLY A 242 32.78 3.89 18.62
CA GLY A 242 33.13 3.79 20.05
C GLY A 242 31.92 3.96 20.96
N SER A 243 31.94 3.27 22.07
CA SER A 243 30.87 3.00 23.04
C SER A 243 30.50 4.14 23.99
N THR A 244 30.33 5.39 23.55
CA THR A 244 30.02 6.51 24.46
C THR A 244 29.02 7.53 23.96
N GLU A 245 28.09 7.22 23.07
CA GLU A 245 27.01 8.13 22.69
C GLU A 245 25.66 7.44 22.73
N SER A 246 24.65 8.12 23.29
CA SER A 246 23.28 7.65 23.42
C SER A 246 22.68 7.32 22.04
N HIS A 247 22.38 6.04 21.80
CA HIS A 247 21.59 5.63 20.64
C HIS A 247 20.14 6.13 20.80
N PRO A 248 19.50 6.60 19.73
CA PRO A 248 18.07 6.81 19.77
C PRO A 248 17.39 5.46 20.02
N THR A 249 16.60 5.37 21.07
CA THR A 249 15.85 4.18 21.45
C THR A 249 14.40 4.34 20.99
N GLY A 250 13.83 3.34 20.31
CA GLY A 250 12.41 3.31 19.97
C GLY A 250 12.08 3.59 18.52
N ALA A 251 10.95 4.24 18.28
CA ALA A 251 10.33 4.44 16.96
C ALA A 251 11.19 5.17 15.89
N ASP A 252 12.28 5.84 16.28
CA ASP A 252 13.14 6.63 15.37
C ASP A 252 14.37 5.85 14.88
N GLU A 253 14.64 4.70 15.46
CA GLU A 253 15.81 3.86 15.14
C GLU A 253 15.85 3.40 13.67
N PRO A 254 14.75 2.96 13.03
CA PRO A 254 14.76 2.56 11.63
C PRO A 254 15.16 3.69 10.68
N ILE A 255 14.69 4.93 10.95
CA ILE A 255 15.06 6.09 10.13
C ILE A 255 16.54 6.43 10.34
N PHE A 256 17.00 6.38 11.58
CA PHE A 256 18.40 6.66 11.92
C PHE A 256 19.35 5.71 11.16
N ILE A 257 19.07 4.40 11.20
CA ILE A 257 19.85 3.38 10.49
C ILE A 257 19.81 3.59 8.99
N ALA A 258 18.62 3.82 8.42
CA ALA A 258 18.44 4.02 6.99
C ALA A 258 19.18 5.27 6.47
N VAL A 259 19.12 6.37 7.23
CA VAL A 259 19.83 7.61 6.89
C VAL A 259 21.35 7.44 7.02
N ALA A 260 21.84 6.80 8.07
CA ALA A 260 23.25 6.51 8.25
C ALA A 260 23.82 5.66 7.12
N ALA A 261 23.08 4.63 6.69
CA ALA A 261 23.44 3.80 5.55
C ALA A 261 23.43 4.58 4.23
N ALA A 262 22.40 5.39 3.98
CA ALA A 262 22.26 6.16 2.74
C ALA A 262 23.31 7.26 2.59
N LEU A 263 23.68 7.93 3.66
CA LEU A 263 24.63 9.05 3.66
C LEU A 263 26.08 8.61 3.95
N GLY A 264 26.30 7.39 4.44
CA GLY A 264 27.62 6.94 4.92
C GLY A 264 28.12 7.70 6.15
N GLN A 265 27.22 8.42 6.84
CA GLN A 265 27.52 9.27 7.99
C GLN A 265 26.39 9.15 9.02
N ARG A 266 26.76 9.05 10.30
CA ARG A 266 25.81 8.97 11.41
C ARG A 266 25.07 10.30 11.59
N PRO A 267 23.72 10.31 11.72
CA PRO A 267 22.99 11.48 12.13
C PRO A 267 23.31 11.93 13.57
N ASP A 268 23.34 13.25 13.78
CA ASP A 268 23.50 13.85 15.10
C ASP A 268 22.18 13.73 15.91
N ALA A 269 21.05 13.92 15.21
CA ALA A 269 19.72 13.83 15.79
C ALA A 269 18.68 13.43 14.73
N VAL A 270 17.60 12.74 15.17
CA VAL A 270 16.42 12.42 14.37
C VAL A 270 15.18 12.87 15.13
N THR A 271 14.30 13.62 14.48
CA THR A 271 13.04 14.09 15.06
C THR A 271 11.91 13.83 14.08
N ARG A 272 10.95 12.96 14.42
CA ARG A 272 9.75 12.74 13.59
C ARG A 272 8.93 14.01 13.47
N LEU A 273 8.46 14.25 12.25
CA LEU A 273 7.56 15.35 11.95
C LEU A 273 6.11 14.82 11.89
N ALA A 274 5.20 15.54 12.54
CA ALA A 274 3.79 15.19 12.50
C ALA A 274 3.22 15.44 11.08
N GLY A 275 2.38 14.52 10.55
CA GLY A 275 1.55 14.80 9.39
C GLY A 275 1.78 13.97 8.13
N GLY A 276 2.48 12.86 8.16
CA GLY A 276 2.52 11.92 7.04
C GLY A 276 1.40 10.87 7.16
N ALA A 277 0.40 10.88 6.28
CA ALA A 277 -0.66 9.85 6.31
C ALA A 277 -0.20 8.49 5.76
N ASN A 278 0.84 8.49 4.92
CA ASN A 278 1.31 7.31 4.20
C ASN A 278 2.81 7.04 4.36
N ASN A 279 3.59 7.99 4.88
CA ASN A 279 5.05 7.91 4.94
C ASN A 279 5.52 8.38 6.31
N VAL A 280 6.65 7.86 6.76
CA VAL A 280 7.31 8.39 7.95
C VAL A 280 8.25 9.52 7.53
N VAL A 281 8.04 10.71 8.06
CA VAL A 281 8.82 11.90 7.74
C VAL A 281 9.56 12.36 9.00
N ALA A 282 10.85 12.62 8.87
CA ALA A 282 11.67 13.11 9.97
C ALA A 282 12.63 14.22 9.55
N ARG A 283 12.87 15.17 10.45
CA ARG A 283 14.03 16.03 10.40
C ARG A 283 15.23 15.25 10.93
N VAL A 284 16.33 15.32 10.20
CA VAL A 284 17.57 14.62 10.54
C VAL A 284 18.70 15.66 10.50
N ASP A 285 19.37 15.86 11.61
CA ASP A 285 20.53 16.74 11.68
C ASP A 285 21.81 15.91 11.42
N VAL A 286 22.63 16.33 10.45
CA VAL A 286 23.85 15.63 10.04
C VAL A 286 24.97 16.64 9.87
N GLY A 287 26.01 16.57 10.73
CA GLY A 287 27.10 17.54 10.74
C GLY A 287 26.61 18.97 10.95
N GLY A 288 25.61 19.16 11.81
CA GLY A 288 24.98 20.44 12.10
C GLY A 288 24.06 21.00 11.00
N LYS A 289 23.80 20.26 9.92
CA LYS A 289 22.88 20.63 8.85
C LYS A 289 21.56 19.87 8.96
N PRO A 290 20.40 20.55 8.98
CA PRO A 290 19.11 19.89 8.96
C PRO A 290 18.79 19.35 7.56
N LEU A 291 18.36 18.11 7.48
CA LEU A 291 17.87 17.41 6.28
C LEU A 291 16.46 16.88 6.56
N LEU A 292 15.71 16.60 5.49
CA LEU A 292 14.44 15.88 5.56
C LEU A 292 14.66 14.43 5.11
N ALA A 293 14.32 13.48 5.96
CA ALA A 293 14.25 12.08 5.61
C ALA A 293 12.78 11.65 5.46
N LYS A 294 12.45 11.00 4.34
CA LYS A 294 11.12 10.45 4.06
C LYS A 294 11.27 8.96 3.76
N LEU A 295 10.75 8.14 4.67
CA LEU A 295 10.68 6.70 4.51
C LEU A 295 9.31 6.36 3.90
N TYR A 296 9.33 5.80 2.71
CA TYR A 296 8.11 5.55 1.96
C TYR A 296 7.51 4.22 2.35
N PHE A 297 6.21 4.24 2.60
CA PHE A 297 5.46 3.03 2.85
C PHE A 297 5.33 2.21 1.56
N THR A 298 5.78 0.98 1.60
CA THR A 298 5.53 -0.01 0.55
C THR A 298 4.45 -0.97 1.00
N HIS A 299 3.52 -1.26 0.14
CA HIS A 299 2.49 -2.26 0.39
C HIS A 299 2.33 -3.15 -0.83
N ALA A 300 2.22 -4.45 -0.64
CA ALA A 300 2.11 -5.44 -1.72
C ALA A 300 0.92 -5.18 -2.69
N ARG A 301 -0.10 -4.46 -2.24
CA ARG A 301 -1.27 -4.05 -3.04
C ARG A 301 -1.15 -2.65 -3.65
N ASP A 302 -0.05 -1.94 -3.41
CA ASP A 302 0.20 -0.61 -3.97
C ASP A 302 1.47 -0.64 -4.84
N PRO A 303 1.33 -0.89 -6.16
CA PRO A 303 2.47 -1.09 -7.04
C PRO A 303 3.25 0.19 -7.36
N ARG A 304 2.86 1.34 -6.78
CA ARG A 304 3.44 2.64 -7.09
C ARG A 304 4.85 2.77 -6.50
N ASP A 305 5.82 3.08 -7.33
CA ASP A 305 7.17 3.48 -6.92
C ASP A 305 7.17 4.95 -6.48
N ARG A 306 6.63 5.21 -5.28
CA ARG A 306 6.51 6.58 -4.75
C ARG A 306 7.85 7.26 -4.55
N LEU A 307 8.84 6.52 -4.03
CA LEU A 307 10.20 7.01 -3.85
C LEU A 307 10.82 7.40 -5.19
N GLY A 308 10.82 6.51 -6.18
CA GLY A 308 11.38 6.78 -7.49
C GLY A 308 10.65 7.90 -8.22
N THR A 309 9.32 7.97 -8.09
CA THR A 309 8.51 9.04 -8.66
C THR A 309 8.87 10.40 -8.06
N GLU A 310 8.80 10.54 -6.73
CA GLU A 310 9.08 11.82 -6.08
C GLU A 310 10.51 12.26 -6.31
N PHE A 311 11.48 11.38 -6.08
CA PHE A 311 12.89 11.71 -6.25
C PHE A 311 13.22 12.09 -7.71
N GLY A 312 12.76 11.29 -8.67
CA GLY A 312 13.02 11.53 -10.09
C GLY A 312 12.40 12.81 -10.63
N VAL A 313 11.15 13.13 -10.22
CA VAL A 313 10.50 14.38 -10.61
C VAL A 313 11.19 15.59 -9.98
N LEU A 314 11.53 15.54 -8.68
CA LEU A 314 12.25 16.61 -8.02
C LEU A 314 13.64 16.83 -8.62
N GLU A 315 14.39 15.76 -8.92
CA GLU A 315 15.69 15.84 -9.60
C GLU A 315 15.57 16.49 -10.98
N PHE A 316 14.55 16.13 -11.76
CA PHE A 316 14.27 16.73 -13.05
C PHE A 316 13.96 18.24 -12.91
N LEU A 317 13.09 18.62 -11.98
CA LEU A 317 12.73 20.02 -11.71
C LEU A 317 13.95 20.83 -11.26
N TRP A 318 14.77 20.30 -10.36
CA TRP A 318 15.98 20.97 -9.89
C TRP A 318 17.02 21.15 -10.99
N ARG A 319 17.25 20.14 -11.82
CA ARG A 319 18.15 20.22 -12.97
C ARG A 319 17.73 21.33 -13.94
N ASN A 320 16.43 21.55 -14.07
CA ASN A 320 15.85 22.57 -14.95
C ASN A 320 15.53 23.90 -14.23
N GLY A 321 16.13 24.18 -13.09
CA GLY A 321 16.10 25.49 -12.44
C GLY A 321 14.86 25.79 -11.59
N VAL A 322 13.93 24.85 -11.36
CA VAL A 322 12.80 25.03 -10.45
C VAL A 322 13.29 24.93 -9.01
N ARG A 323 13.09 25.98 -8.21
CA ARG A 323 13.60 26.10 -6.83
C ARG A 323 12.50 26.29 -5.77
N CYS A 324 11.25 26.24 -6.18
CA CYS A 324 10.11 26.26 -5.25
C CYS A 324 9.68 24.85 -4.80
N VAL A 325 10.59 23.89 -4.89
CA VAL A 325 10.46 22.50 -4.43
C VAL A 325 11.71 22.10 -3.64
N PRO A 326 11.68 21.09 -2.74
CA PRO A 326 12.85 20.64 -2.02
C PRO A 326 13.93 20.07 -2.95
N GLU A 327 15.21 20.32 -2.63
CA GLU A 327 16.31 19.66 -3.32
C GLU A 327 16.35 18.18 -2.96
N PRO A 328 16.34 17.25 -3.96
CA PRO A 328 16.58 15.84 -3.72
C PRO A 328 18.08 15.60 -3.56
N LEU A 329 18.49 15.08 -2.41
CA LEU A 329 19.91 14.94 -2.05
C LEU A 329 20.40 13.50 -2.19
N ARG A 330 19.63 12.53 -1.71
CA ARG A 330 20.00 11.12 -1.74
C ARG A 330 18.78 10.22 -1.77
N MET A 331 18.88 9.12 -2.51
CA MET A 331 17.87 8.06 -2.55
C MET A 331 18.54 6.72 -2.19
N SER A 332 17.90 5.94 -1.32
CA SER A 332 18.23 4.55 -1.04
C SER A 332 17.02 3.67 -1.36
N ARG A 333 17.13 2.86 -2.41
CA ARG A 333 16.08 1.89 -2.74
C ARG A 333 16.05 0.71 -1.78
N GLU A 334 17.20 0.34 -1.21
CA GLU A 334 17.31 -0.73 -0.21
C GLU A 334 16.48 -0.43 1.03
N SER A 335 16.56 0.83 1.51
CA SER A 335 15.83 1.29 2.70
C SER A 335 14.51 1.98 2.36
N ASN A 336 14.13 2.07 1.08
CA ASN A 336 12.99 2.84 0.59
C ASN A 336 12.94 4.29 1.12
N LEU A 337 14.11 4.94 1.19
CA LEU A 337 14.36 6.22 1.81
C LEU A 337 14.73 7.29 0.78
N GLY A 338 14.09 8.46 0.86
CA GLY A 338 14.52 9.70 0.22
C GLY A 338 15.04 10.70 1.24
N VAL A 339 16.17 11.35 0.93
CA VAL A 339 16.73 12.44 1.71
C VAL A 339 16.69 13.72 0.88
N TYR A 340 16.15 14.77 1.46
CA TYR A 340 15.86 16.04 0.80
C TYR A 340 16.35 17.22 1.64
N GLU A 341 16.40 18.41 1.01
CA GLU A 341 16.58 19.66 1.72
C GLU A 341 15.50 19.84 2.79
N PHE A 342 15.90 20.19 4.02
CA PHE A 342 14.95 20.59 5.04
C PHE A 342 14.53 22.04 4.83
N ILE A 343 13.23 22.26 4.63
CA ILE A 343 12.67 23.57 4.37
C ILE A 343 12.09 24.18 5.67
N PRO A 344 12.67 25.23 6.21
CA PRO A 344 12.05 25.97 7.30
C PRO A 344 10.85 26.76 6.77
N GLY A 345 9.68 26.52 7.34
CA GLY A 345 8.45 27.18 6.91
C GLY A 345 7.24 26.77 7.74
N LYS A 346 6.12 27.45 7.52
CA LYS A 346 4.83 27.13 8.15
C LYS A 346 3.88 26.55 7.11
N ARG A 347 3.08 25.56 7.49
CA ARG A 347 1.98 25.08 6.65
C ARG A 347 0.96 26.18 6.43
N VAL A 348 0.40 26.24 5.24
CA VAL A 348 -0.69 27.16 4.90
C VAL A 348 -1.99 26.56 5.47
N ALA A 349 -2.72 27.32 6.29
CA ALA A 349 -3.98 26.90 6.86
C ALA A 349 -5.19 27.28 6.00
N VAL A 350 -6.32 26.65 6.27
CA VAL A 350 -7.60 27.02 5.62
C VAL A 350 -7.92 28.49 5.89
N GLY A 351 -8.22 29.24 4.83
CA GLY A 351 -8.51 30.68 4.90
C GLY A 351 -7.28 31.59 4.86
N GLU A 352 -6.06 31.02 4.81
CA GLU A 352 -4.82 31.82 4.73
C GLU A 352 -4.25 31.92 3.31
N VAL A 353 -4.88 31.31 2.32
CA VAL A 353 -4.43 31.36 0.92
C VAL A 353 -4.72 32.75 0.36
N THR A 354 -3.67 33.40 -0.14
CA THR A 354 -3.72 34.75 -0.73
C THR A 354 -3.60 34.69 -2.25
N GLY A 355 -3.93 35.81 -2.93
CA GLY A 355 -3.69 35.94 -4.36
C GLY A 355 -2.19 35.84 -4.76
N ALA A 356 -1.28 36.20 -3.84
CA ALA A 356 0.16 36.01 -4.04
C ALA A 356 0.56 34.54 -4.00
N ASP A 357 -0.07 33.71 -3.15
CA ASP A 357 0.16 32.27 -3.10
C ASP A 357 -0.37 31.59 -4.38
N VAL A 358 -1.55 32.01 -4.84
CA VAL A 358 -2.14 31.50 -6.09
C VAL A 358 -1.25 31.83 -7.29
N LYS A 359 -0.64 33.03 -7.32
CA LYS A 359 0.32 33.36 -8.37
C LYS A 359 1.55 32.44 -8.35
N GLN A 360 2.06 32.07 -7.18
CA GLN A 360 3.20 31.15 -7.08
C GLN A 360 2.82 29.72 -7.53
N LEU A 361 1.60 29.27 -7.27
CA LEU A 361 1.08 28.01 -7.82
C LEU A 361 1.02 28.07 -9.36
N VAL A 362 0.51 29.17 -9.92
CA VAL A 362 0.51 29.38 -11.39
C VAL A 362 1.92 29.28 -11.97
N GLU A 363 2.91 29.90 -11.33
CA GLU A 363 4.31 29.86 -11.80
C GLU A 363 4.90 28.45 -11.78
N LEU A 364 4.61 27.65 -10.73
CA LEU A 364 5.03 26.25 -10.68
C LEU A 364 4.40 25.45 -11.83
N LEU A 365 3.07 25.50 -11.98
CA LEU A 365 2.36 24.71 -13.00
C LEU A 365 2.76 25.13 -14.42
N ALA A 366 2.95 26.44 -14.65
CA ALA A 366 3.45 26.95 -15.93
C ALA A 366 4.92 26.53 -16.20
N ALA A 367 5.76 26.46 -15.17
CA ALA A 367 7.11 25.91 -15.31
C ALA A 367 7.08 24.44 -15.71
N MET A 368 6.25 23.63 -15.05
CA MET A 368 6.10 22.21 -15.37
C MET A 368 5.53 22.00 -16.79
N TRP A 369 4.61 22.86 -17.24
CA TRP A 369 4.16 22.87 -18.63
C TRP A 369 5.30 23.11 -19.63
N ARG A 370 6.14 24.11 -19.39
CA ARG A 370 7.29 24.41 -20.28
C ARG A 370 8.30 23.28 -20.31
N LEU A 371 8.57 22.68 -19.14
CA LEU A 371 9.57 21.62 -19.00
C LEU A 371 9.16 20.27 -19.63
N ARG A 372 7.92 20.12 -20.09
CA ARG A 372 7.43 18.89 -20.74
C ARG A 372 8.21 18.52 -22.01
N THR A 373 8.86 19.48 -22.65
CA THR A 373 9.66 19.27 -23.86
C THR A 373 11.16 19.18 -23.60
N GLU A 374 11.59 19.36 -22.35
CA GLU A 374 13.01 19.30 -21.99
C GLU A 374 13.53 17.84 -21.96
N PRO A 375 14.80 17.61 -22.34
CA PRO A 375 15.39 16.28 -22.29
C PRO A 375 15.29 15.65 -20.90
N GLY A 376 14.79 14.43 -20.85
CA GLY A 376 14.56 13.69 -19.61
C GLY A 376 13.10 13.69 -19.14
N ALA A 377 12.25 14.58 -19.67
CA ALA A 377 10.80 14.56 -19.36
C ALA A 377 10.16 13.24 -19.78
N GLU A 378 10.59 12.67 -20.90
CA GLU A 378 10.10 11.39 -21.45
C GLU A 378 10.33 10.18 -20.51
N ARG A 379 11.23 10.32 -19.54
CA ARG A 379 11.52 9.26 -18.55
C ARG A 379 10.64 9.31 -17.33
N LEU A 380 9.91 10.41 -17.15
CA LEU A 380 9.01 10.56 -16.01
C LEU A 380 7.76 9.70 -16.21
N PRO A 381 7.25 9.07 -15.13
CA PRO A 381 6.08 8.21 -15.21
C PRO A 381 4.81 9.03 -15.51
N PRO A 382 3.71 8.39 -15.91
CA PRO A 382 2.39 9.01 -15.81
C PRO A 382 2.08 9.38 -14.35
N ALA A 383 1.39 10.49 -14.14
CA ALA A 383 0.90 10.89 -12.83
C ALA A 383 -0.07 9.82 -12.29
N SER A 384 -0.12 9.67 -10.98
CA SER A 384 -1.02 8.68 -10.37
C SER A 384 -2.48 8.97 -10.76
N GLU A 385 -3.15 7.97 -11.31
CA GLU A 385 -4.53 8.06 -11.82
C GLU A 385 -4.72 9.02 -13.03
N ALA A 386 -3.64 9.34 -13.75
CA ALA A 386 -3.76 10.05 -15.03
C ALA A 386 -4.63 9.24 -15.99
N ALA A 387 -5.48 9.94 -16.72
CA ALA A 387 -6.24 9.39 -17.82
C ALA A 387 -6.14 10.34 -19.02
N PHE A 388 -5.88 9.80 -20.18
CA PHE A 388 -5.68 10.63 -21.37
C PHE A 388 -6.88 10.62 -22.33
N THR A 389 -7.94 9.86 -21.99
CA THR A 389 -9.25 9.88 -22.64
C THR A 389 -10.33 10.27 -21.63
N LEU A 390 -11.42 10.89 -22.09
CA LEU A 390 -12.55 11.23 -21.21
C LEU A 390 -13.25 9.97 -20.68
N ASN A 391 -13.36 8.93 -21.48
CA ASN A 391 -13.88 7.64 -21.01
C ASN A 391 -12.93 6.96 -20.02
N GLY A 392 -11.63 7.19 -20.07
CA GLY A 392 -10.67 6.78 -19.05
C GLY A 392 -10.95 7.42 -17.68
N TYR A 393 -11.26 8.73 -17.64
CA TYR A 393 -11.71 9.40 -16.41
C TYR A 393 -13.00 8.81 -15.88
N TRP A 394 -13.98 8.58 -16.79
CA TRP A 394 -15.24 7.98 -16.39
C TRP A 394 -15.05 6.57 -15.84
N ALA A 395 -14.23 5.75 -16.45
CA ALA A 395 -13.92 4.40 -15.96
C ALA A 395 -13.30 4.43 -14.53
N ASN A 396 -12.49 5.45 -14.23
CA ASN A 396 -11.96 5.64 -12.86
C ASN A 396 -13.07 5.98 -11.86
N VAL A 397 -14.01 6.83 -12.22
CA VAL A 397 -15.19 7.17 -11.40
C VAL A 397 -16.07 5.94 -11.19
N GLU A 398 -16.42 5.24 -12.27
CA GLU A 398 -17.30 4.07 -12.28
C GLU A 398 -16.75 2.93 -11.42
N ARG A 399 -15.46 2.63 -11.53
CA ARG A 399 -14.78 1.62 -10.70
C ARG A 399 -14.89 1.96 -9.21
N ARG A 400 -14.73 3.25 -8.83
CA ARG A 400 -14.88 3.70 -7.45
C ARG A 400 -16.32 3.63 -6.99
N LEU A 401 -17.26 4.03 -7.82
CA LEU A 401 -18.69 3.98 -7.54
C LEU A 401 -19.14 2.53 -7.30
N ASN A 402 -18.74 1.61 -8.18
CA ASN A 402 -19.06 0.19 -8.06
C ASN A 402 -18.47 -0.40 -6.79
N ARG A 403 -17.23 -0.04 -6.42
CA ARG A 403 -16.61 -0.47 -5.17
C ARG A 403 -17.40 0.01 -3.94
N VAL A 404 -17.83 1.26 -3.93
CA VAL A 404 -18.64 1.84 -2.85
C VAL A 404 -20.00 1.16 -2.77
N ARG A 405 -20.69 0.97 -3.90
CA ARG A 405 -22.01 0.31 -3.95
C ARG A 405 -21.93 -1.14 -3.49
N THR A 406 -20.93 -1.89 -3.96
CA THR A 406 -20.73 -3.30 -3.55
C THR A 406 -20.45 -3.40 -2.05
N ALA A 407 -19.59 -2.53 -1.51
CA ALA A 407 -19.25 -2.53 -0.09
C ALA A 407 -20.43 -2.12 0.82
N PHE A 408 -21.35 -1.31 0.29
CA PHE A 408 -22.48 -0.76 1.04
C PHE A 408 -23.82 -1.47 0.72
N ALA A 409 -23.81 -2.49 -0.13
CA ALA A 409 -25.00 -3.29 -0.41
C ALA A 409 -25.56 -3.90 0.90
N PRO A 410 -26.89 -3.93 1.09
CA PRO A 410 -27.49 -4.52 2.29
C PRO A 410 -27.13 -5.99 2.41
N GLY A 411 -26.56 -6.37 3.55
CA GLY A 411 -26.36 -7.78 3.88
C GLY A 411 -27.69 -8.48 4.12
N ARG A 412 -27.72 -9.83 4.04
CA ARG A 412 -28.93 -10.63 4.30
C ARG A 412 -29.60 -10.34 5.65
N ALA A 413 -28.89 -9.76 6.63
CA ALA A 413 -29.39 -9.39 7.95
C ALA A 413 -30.11 -8.02 7.98
N ASP A 414 -30.04 -7.22 6.91
CA ASP A 414 -30.61 -5.87 6.86
C ASP A 414 -31.92 -5.78 6.04
N LEU A 415 -32.46 -6.93 5.58
CA LEU A 415 -33.77 -6.97 4.92
C LEU A 415 -34.89 -6.79 5.94
N PRO A 416 -35.90 -5.93 5.68
CA PRO A 416 -37.05 -5.79 6.58
C PRO A 416 -37.72 -7.15 6.77
N VAL A 417 -38.03 -7.49 8.03
CA VAL A 417 -38.81 -8.68 8.39
C VAL A 417 -40.20 -8.53 7.77
N GLY A 418 -40.42 -9.12 6.59
CA GLY A 418 -41.68 -8.99 5.83
C GLY A 418 -41.74 -9.77 4.52
N PHE A 419 -40.85 -10.76 4.31
CA PHE A 419 -41.06 -11.74 3.23
C PHE A 419 -41.12 -13.14 3.82
N GLU A 420 -42.23 -13.80 3.53
CA GLU A 420 -42.69 -15.06 4.08
C GLU A 420 -41.63 -16.19 4.05
N ARG A 421 -41.49 -16.83 5.22
CA ARG A 421 -40.84 -18.13 5.35
C ARG A 421 -41.69 -19.22 4.67
N ALA A 422 -41.16 -19.80 3.61
CA ALA A 422 -41.55 -21.16 3.24
C ALA A 422 -40.74 -22.11 4.13
N SER A 423 -41.50 -22.93 4.86
CA SER A 423 -41.07 -23.85 5.87
C SER A 423 -40.13 -24.95 5.38
N SER A 424 -39.06 -25.25 6.13
CA SER A 424 -38.58 -26.59 6.39
C SER A 424 -37.97 -26.65 7.79
N GLU A 425 -38.49 -27.52 8.60
CA GLU A 425 -38.24 -27.73 10.02
C GLU A 425 -36.84 -28.33 10.30
N GLY A 426 -36.28 -27.97 11.45
CA GLY A 426 -35.44 -28.86 12.26
C GLY A 426 -34.00 -28.40 12.43
N GLY A 427 -33.62 -27.94 13.65
CA GLY A 427 -32.25 -27.97 14.12
C GLY A 427 -31.79 -26.70 14.87
N ASP A 428 -31.95 -26.80 16.14
CA ASP A 428 -31.27 -26.19 17.30
C ASP A 428 -30.44 -24.92 17.09
N SER A 429 -30.90 -23.86 17.80
CA SER A 429 -30.33 -22.53 17.89
C SER A 429 -29.24 -22.50 18.96
N THR A 430 -27.98 -22.43 18.57
CA THR A 430 -26.93 -21.88 19.42
C THR A 430 -26.58 -20.47 18.93
N GLU A 431 -26.74 -19.52 19.85
CA GLU A 431 -26.48 -18.10 19.68
C GLU A 431 -25.02 -17.84 19.29
N PHE A 432 -24.81 -17.47 18.03
CA PHE A 432 -23.58 -16.76 17.64
C PHE A 432 -23.79 -15.28 17.91
N GLY A 433 -22.95 -14.71 18.76
CA GLY A 433 -22.90 -13.29 19.05
C GLY A 433 -22.72 -12.42 17.79
N PRO A 434 -23.14 -11.16 17.82
CA PRO A 434 -23.19 -10.32 16.63
C PRO A 434 -21.79 -10.10 16.06
N ASP A 435 -21.60 -10.60 14.86
CA ASP A 435 -20.46 -10.38 13.99
C ASP A 435 -20.12 -8.88 13.94
N ALA A 436 -18.98 -8.49 14.46
CA ALA A 436 -18.48 -7.11 14.50
C ALA A 436 -18.01 -6.64 13.10
N ARG A 437 -18.79 -6.91 12.06
CA ARG A 437 -18.70 -6.20 10.79
C ARG A 437 -19.10 -4.77 11.07
N GLN A 438 -18.20 -3.84 10.93
CA GLN A 438 -18.49 -2.40 11.00
C GLN A 438 -19.64 -2.11 10.05
N ARG A 439 -20.86 -1.99 10.60
CA ARG A 439 -22.06 -1.69 9.79
C ARG A 439 -21.86 -0.31 9.20
N VAL A 440 -21.85 -0.23 7.87
CA VAL A 440 -21.90 1.07 7.20
C VAL A 440 -23.17 1.79 7.67
N PRO A 441 -23.06 3.03 8.19
CA PRO A 441 -24.22 3.75 8.67
C PRO A 441 -25.31 3.86 7.59
N THR A 442 -26.57 3.71 7.96
CA THR A 442 -27.71 3.84 7.04
C THR A 442 -27.67 5.16 6.28
N SER A 443 -27.27 6.26 6.94
CA SER A 443 -27.10 7.57 6.33
C SER A 443 -26.09 7.62 5.18
N VAL A 444 -25.05 6.77 5.21
CA VAL A 444 -24.05 6.67 4.13
C VAL A 444 -24.63 5.89 2.95
N ARG A 445 -25.35 4.79 3.21
CA ARG A 445 -26.05 4.03 2.16
C ARG A 445 -27.11 4.87 1.46
N GLU A 446 -27.91 5.59 2.22
CA GLU A 446 -28.91 6.51 1.67
C GLU A 446 -28.26 7.62 0.83
N PHE A 447 -27.18 8.20 1.29
CA PHE A 447 -26.42 9.19 0.53
C PHE A 447 -25.94 8.61 -0.82
N VAL A 448 -25.35 7.40 -0.82
CA VAL A 448 -24.86 6.77 -2.05
C VAL A 448 -25.99 6.49 -3.03
N GLU A 449 -27.06 5.82 -2.60
CA GLU A 449 -28.12 5.38 -3.52
C GLU A 449 -29.09 6.52 -3.91
N ARG A 450 -29.43 7.43 -2.99
CA ARG A 450 -30.44 8.47 -3.26
C ARG A 450 -29.86 9.79 -3.74
N GLU A 451 -28.59 10.08 -3.45
CA GLU A 451 -27.98 11.36 -3.82
C GLU A 451 -26.84 11.18 -4.85
N LEU A 452 -25.87 10.30 -4.57
CA LEU A 452 -24.65 10.20 -5.36
C LEU A 452 -24.85 9.46 -6.69
N VAL A 453 -25.56 8.33 -6.69
CA VAL A 453 -25.84 7.56 -7.91
C VAL A 453 -26.64 8.38 -8.96
N PRO A 454 -27.73 9.08 -8.60
CA PRO A 454 -28.43 9.94 -9.56
C PRO A 454 -27.54 11.05 -10.15
N VAL A 455 -26.69 11.67 -9.33
CA VAL A 455 -25.76 12.70 -9.81
C VAL A 455 -24.70 12.09 -10.75
N ALA A 456 -24.24 10.87 -10.49
CA ALA A 456 -23.32 10.17 -11.39
C ALA A 456 -23.94 9.91 -12.77
N VAL A 457 -25.23 9.55 -12.81
CA VAL A 457 -25.98 9.43 -14.08
C VAL A 457 -26.03 10.78 -14.79
N SER A 458 -26.39 11.86 -14.09
CA SER A 458 -26.44 13.21 -14.68
C SER A 458 -25.07 13.67 -15.21
N VAL A 459 -23.96 13.33 -14.55
CA VAL A 459 -22.60 13.60 -15.07
C VAL A 459 -22.37 12.85 -16.38
N ARG A 460 -22.78 11.57 -16.49
CA ARG A 460 -22.61 10.79 -17.72
C ARG A 460 -23.44 11.35 -18.87
N GLU A 461 -24.67 11.73 -18.61
CA GLU A 461 -25.57 12.39 -19.59
C GLU A 461 -24.99 13.74 -20.04
N PHE A 462 -24.48 14.54 -19.10
CA PHE A 462 -23.80 15.81 -19.39
C PHE A 462 -22.61 15.62 -20.34
N LEU A 463 -21.75 14.64 -20.06
CA LEU A 463 -20.60 14.32 -20.91
C LEU A 463 -21.05 13.96 -22.34
N SER A 464 -22.02 13.06 -22.47
CA SER A 464 -22.52 12.63 -23.76
C SER A 464 -23.16 13.77 -24.56
N ALA A 465 -23.81 14.73 -23.87
CA ALA A 465 -24.48 15.87 -24.50
C ALA A 465 -23.53 17.02 -24.82
N GLN A 466 -22.47 17.26 -23.99
CA GLN A 466 -21.61 18.43 -24.17
C GLN A 466 -20.34 18.15 -24.99
N ALA A 467 -19.79 16.94 -24.94
CA ALA A 467 -18.55 16.62 -25.62
C ALA A 467 -18.63 16.89 -27.14
N PRO A 468 -19.69 16.48 -27.88
CA PRO A 468 -19.82 16.83 -29.31
C PRO A 468 -19.91 18.33 -29.56
N LYS A 469 -20.58 19.09 -28.67
CA LYS A 469 -20.74 20.56 -28.82
C LYS A 469 -19.39 21.28 -28.62
N LEU A 470 -18.50 20.71 -27.82
CA LEU A 470 -17.17 21.24 -27.56
C LEU A 470 -16.12 20.67 -28.52
N GLY A 471 -16.53 19.87 -29.52
CA GLY A 471 -15.60 19.25 -30.47
C GLY A 471 -14.64 18.24 -29.83
N VAL A 472 -15.04 17.61 -28.71
CA VAL A 472 -14.20 16.66 -27.98
C VAL A 472 -14.78 15.26 -28.10
N GLU A 473 -13.97 14.30 -28.55
CA GLU A 473 -14.35 12.89 -28.61
C GLU A 473 -13.96 12.19 -27.30
N LEU A 474 -14.88 11.36 -26.77
CA LEU A 474 -14.71 10.73 -25.45
C LEU A 474 -13.58 9.71 -25.40
N ASP A 475 -13.31 9.02 -26.51
CA ASP A 475 -12.28 7.98 -26.61
C ASP A 475 -10.98 8.47 -27.25
N SER A 476 -10.95 9.71 -27.74
CA SER A 476 -9.73 10.28 -28.32
C SER A 476 -8.66 10.47 -27.25
N GLU A 477 -7.53 9.82 -27.46
CA GLU A 477 -6.38 9.93 -26.56
C GLU A 477 -5.70 11.30 -26.75
N LEU A 478 -5.44 11.98 -25.62
CA LEU A 478 -4.71 13.24 -25.61
C LEU A 478 -3.27 13.02 -26.09
N PRO A 479 -2.84 13.62 -27.22
CA PRO A 479 -1.50 13.47 -27.74
C PRO A 479 -0.42 13.89 -26.73
N LEU A 480 0.73 13.24 -26.73
CA LEU A 480 1.83 13.53 -25.80
C LEU A 480 2.21 15.02 -25.79
N ALA A 481 2.23 15.67 -26.97
CA ALA A 481 2.53 17.09 -27.10
C ALA A 481 1.55 18.03 -26.36
N GLN A 482 0.34 17.55 -26.07
CA GLN A 482 -0.72 18.28 -25.35
C GLN A 482 -0.80 17.89 -23.87
N ARG A 483 -0.03 16.89 -23.42
CA ARG A 483 0.05 16.52 -22.00
C ARG A 483 0.97 17.48 -21.27
N THR A 484 0.81 17.55 -19.96
CA THR A 484 1.65 18.34 -19.05
C THR A 484 2.39 17.46 -18.06
N LEU A 485 3.44 17.97 -17.46
CA LEU A 485 3.91 17.45 -16.18
C LEU A 485 3.06 18.04 -15.06
N SER A 486 2.68 17.25 -14.09
CA SER A 486 1.79 17.63 -12.99
C SER A 486 2.32 17.11 -11.66
N PRO A 487 2.21 17.88 -10.57
CA PRO A 487 2.45 17.38 -9.22
C PRO A 487 1.39 16.39 -8.76
N ALA A 488 0.26 16.30 -9.44
CA ALA A 488 -0.95 15.54 -9.16
C ALA A 488 -1.66 15.98 -7.86
N ASP A 489 -0.95 16.05 -6.73
CA ASP A 489 -1.47 16.51 -5.43
C ASP A 489 -0.80 17.82 -4.99
N HIS A 490 -1.16 18.91 -5.66
CA HIS A 490 -0.59 20.26 -5.49
C HIS A 490 -1.49 21.20 -4.71
N GLY A 491 -2.29 20.69 -3.77
CA GLY A 491 -3.08 21.49 -2.87
C GLY A 491 -2.23 22.28 -1.87
N PHE A 492 -2.77 23.39 -1.36
CA PHE A 492 -2.07 24.24 -0.39
C PHE A 492 -1.78 23.53 0.95
N HIS A 493 -2.37 22.37 1.22
CA HIS A 493 -2.01 21.49 2.34
C HIS A 493 -0.60 20.89 2.20
N ASN A 494 -0.09 20.77 0.97
CA ASN A 494 1.26 20.29 0.64
C ASN A 494 2.23 21.45 0.39
N VAL A 495 2.03 22.59 1.06
CA VAL A 495 2.84 23.80 0.87
C VAL A 495 3.39 24.30 2.19
N LEU A 496 4.65 24.72 2.18
CA LEU A 496 5.27 25.49 3.25
C LEU A 496 5.47 26.94 2.79
N ARG A 497 5.01 27.91 3.59
CA ARG A 497 5.32 29.31 3.41
C ARG A 497 6.57 29.65 4.23
N ARG A 498 7.63 30.08 3.54
CA ARG A 498 8.88 30.55 4.14
C ARG A 498 8.67 31.93 4.80
N SER A 499 9.62 32.37 5.63
CA SER A 499 9.56 33.67 6.32
C SER A 499 9.55 34.87 5.38
N ASP A 500 10.05 34.71 4.16
CA ASP A 500 10.05 35.72 3.09
C ASP A 500 8.79 35.71 2.21
N GLY A 501 7.79 34.89 2.56
CA GLY A 501 6.53 34.75 1.82
C GLY A 501 6.60 33.81 0.62
N ARG A 502 7.77 33.27 0.26
CA ARG A 502 7.90 32.28 -0.81
C ARG A 502 7.30 30.98 -0.38
N LEU A 503 6.64 30.30 -1.32
CA LEU A 503 6.10 28.95 -1.15
C LEU A 503 7.11 27.91 -1.57
N THR A 504 7.12 26.79 -0.85
CA THR A 504 7.77 25.56 -1.27
C THR A 504 6.72 24.47 -1.34
N PHE A 505 6.57 23.87 -2.52
CA PHE A 505 5.63 22.80 -2.80
C PHE A 505 6.28 21.46 -2.49
N LEU A 506 5.53 20.58 -1.81
CA LEU A 506 5.99 19.29 -1.27
C LEU A 506 5.16 18.16 -1.85
N ASP A 507 5.61 16.92 -1.59
CA ASP A 507 4.84 15.69 -1.79
C ASP A 507 4.53 15.37 -3.27
N PHE A 508 5.59 15.12 -4.03
CA PHE A 508 5.55 14.78 -5.46
C PHE A 508 5.45 13.26 -5.72
N GLU A 509 5.04 12.46 -4.74
CA GLU A 509 4.99 11.00 -4.85
C GLU A 509 3.98 10.46 -5.87
N TYR A 510 3.11 11.34 -6.38
CA TYR A 510 2.10 11.04 -7.40
C TYR A 510 2.34 11.78 -8.71
N ALA A 511 3.40 12.56 -8.79
CA ALA A 511 3.69 13.45 -9.92
C ALA A 511 4.06 12.69 -11.20
N GLY A 512 3.86 13.33 -12.34
CA GLY A 512 4.22 12.77 -13.64
C GLY A 512 3.43 13.38 -14.79
N TRP A 513 3.38 12.67 -15.94
CA TRP A 513 2.61 13.08 -17.09
C TRP A 513 1.10 13.03 -16.84
N ASP A 514 0.41 14.10 -17.15
CA ASP A 514 -1.02 14.25 -16.88
C ASP A 514 -1.71 15.06 -17.99
N ASP A 515 -3.05 15.05 -17.96
CA ASP A 515 -3.88 15.96 -18.72
C ASP A 515 -3.86 17.35 -18.05
N PRO A 516 -3.56 18.44 -18.78
CA PRO A 516 -3.61 19.78 -18.21
C PRO A 516 -5.00 20.13 -17.65
N ALA A 517 -6.09 19.61 -18.23
CA ALA A 517 -7.42 19.80 -17.68
C ALA A 517 -7.57 19.14 -16.29
N GLN A 518 -7.01 17.93 -16.08
CA GLN A 518 -7.00 17.31 -14.76
C GLN A 518 -6.15 18.11 -13.77
N THR A 519 -4.98 18.56 -14.19
CA THR A 519 -4.10 19.38 -13.34
C THR A 519 -4.81 20.66 -12.87
N LEU A 520 -5.50 21.37 -13.76
CA LEU A 520 -6.28 22.56 -13.41
C LEU A 520 -7.47 22.21 -12.50
N ALA A 521 -8.21 21.16 -12.82
CA ALA A 521 -9.34 20.74 -12.01
C ALA A 521 -8.92 20.32 -10.59
N ASN A 522 -7.79 19.61 -10.43
CA ASN A 522 -7.28 19.25 -9.11
C ASN A 522 -6.97 20.50 -8.28
N ALA A 523 -6.33 21.53 -8.84
CA ALA A 523 -6.08 22.79 -8.12
C ALA A 523 -7.35 23.44 -7.55
N LEU A 524 -8.49 23.26 -8.24
CA LEU A 524 -9.79 23.81 -7.84
C LEU A 524 -10.57 22.93 -6.87
N LEU A 525 -10.29 21.61 -6.84
CA LEU A 525 -11.12 20.59 -6.18
C LEU A 525 -10.51 20.02 -4.90
N LEU A 526 -9.20 20.21 -4.67
CA LEU A 526 -8.50 19.68 -3.50
C LEU A 526 -9.13 20.20 -2.20
N PRO A 527 -9.63 19.32 -1.31
CA PRO A 527 -10.59 19.72 -0.28
C PRO A 527 -9.96 20.19 1.03
N GLU A 528 -8.69 19.89 1.30
CA GLU A 528 -8.07 20.12 2.62
C GLU A 528 -7.77 21.61 2.87
N VAL A 529 -7.10 22.25 1.92
CA VAL A 529 -6.89 23.72 1.92
C VAL A 529 -7.30 24.23 0.54
N PRO A 530 -8.60 24.52 0.33
CA PRO A 530 -9.14 24.83 -0.98
C PRO A 530 -8.66 26.18 -1.49
N LEU A 531 -8.51 26.30 -2.81
CA LEU A 531 -8.28 27.56 -3.50
C LEU A 531 -9.52 28.44 -3.32
N PRO A 532 -9.37 29.69 -2.75
CA PRO A 532 -10.50 30.57 -2.49
C PRO A 532 -11.31 30.88 -3.75
N THR A 533 -12.63 30.95 -3.60
CA THR A 533 -13.55 31.10 -4.73
C THR A 533 -13.28 32.35 -5.56
N GLU A 534 -12.94 33.45 -4.90
CA GLU A 534 -12.58 34.74 -5.54
C GLU A 534 -11.33 34.68 -6.41
N HIS A 535 -10.49 33.67 -6.24
CA HIS A 535 -9.26 33.52 -7.02
C HIS A 535 -9.38 32.48 -8.15
N ARG A 536 -10.46 31.70 -8.23
CA ARG A 536 -10.59 30.57 -9.18
C ARG A 536 -10.55 31.02 -10.64
N VAL A 537 -11.35 32.03 -11.02
CA VAL A 537 -11.38 32.54 -12.38
C VAL A 537 -10.04 33.17 -12.77
N ALA A 538 -9.45 33.96 -11.88
CA ALA A 538 -8.15 34.56 -12.11
C ALA A 538 -7.03 33.52 -12.28
N PHE A 539 -7.04 32.45 -11.47
CA PHE A 539 -6.14 31.29 -11.60
C PHE A 539 -6.27 30.63 -12.98
N LEU A 540 -7.49 30.30 -13.41
CA LEU A 540 -7.73 29.65 -14.69
C LEU A 540 -7.27 30.53 -15.86
N ARG A 541 -7.64 31.80 -15.89
CA ARG A 541 -7.19 32.75 -16.91
C ARG A 541 -5.66 32.86 -16.96
N ALA A 542 -5.04 32.96 -15.78
CA ALA A 542 -3.59 33.04 -15.70
C ALA A 542 -2.89 31.76 -16.21
N MET A 543 -3.49 30.60 -16.02
CA MET A 543 -2.97 29.33 -16.56
C MET A 543 -3.21 29.21 -18.05
N LEU A 544 -4.44 29.43 -18.53
CA LEU A 544 -4.81 29.19 -19.94
C LEU A 544 -3.97 30.06 -20.90
N VAL A 545 -3.65 31.31 -20.56
CA VAL A 545 -2.79 32.13 -21.40
C VAL A 545 -1.34 31.63 -21.50
N ARG A 546 -0.94 30.67 -20.65
CA ARG A 546 0.39 30.06 -20.61
C ARG A 546 0.45 28.69 -21.27
N LEU A 547 -0.70 28.14 -21.63
CA LEU A 547 -0.82 26.82 -22.24
C LEU A 547 -1.02 26.94 -23.75
N ASP A 548 -0.28 26.16 -24.54
CA ASP A 548 -0.53 26.02 -25.94
C ASP A 548 -1.85 25.24 -26.15
N GLY A 549 -2.72 25.72 -27.05
CA GLY A 549 -4.03 25.09 -27.28
C GLY A 549 -5.03 25.34 -26.15
N ALA A 550 -5.00 26.52 -25.54
CA ALA A 550 -5.83 26.89 -24.39
C ALA A 550 -7.33 26.58 -24.56
N GLU A 551 -7.89 26.81 -25.76
CA GLU A 551 -9.32 26.49 -26.06
C GLU A 551 -9.62 25.00 -25.89
N GLY A 552 -8.74 24.12 -26.39
CA GLY A 552 -8.89 22.67 -26.22
C GLY A 552 -8.78 22.25 -24.75
N VAL A 553 -7.88 22.87 -23.99
CA VAL A 553 -7.75 22.64 -22.54
C VAL A 553 -8.99 23.12 -21.80
N ALA A 554 -9.53 24.31 -22.12
CA ALA A 554 -10.74 24.83 -21.51
C ALA A 554 -11.96 23.92 -21.80
N ALA A 555 -12.11 23.48 -23.05
CA ALA A 555 -13.16 22.55 -23.45
C ALA A 555 -13.08 21.22 -22.66
N ARG A 556 -11.88 20.63 -22.57
CA ARG A 556 -11.65 19.41 -21.77
C ARG A 556 -11.89 19.65 -20.29
N LEU A 557 -11.47 20.80 -19.73
CA LEU A 557 -11.69 21.15 -18.32
C LEU A 557 -13.18 21.19 -17.98
N ARG A 558 -14.02 21.75 -18.84
CA ARG A 558 -15.49 21.76 -18.64
C ARG A 558 -16.08 20.35 -18.54
N LEU A 559 -15.51 19.38 -19.25
CA LEU A 559 -15.95 17.99 -19.24
C LEU A 559 -15.34 17.20 -18.08
N THR A 560 -14.05 17.41 -17.75
CA THR A 560 -13.35 16.67 -16.72
C THR A 560 -13.70 17.14 -15.29
N TYR A 561 -13.97 18.43 -15.10
CA TYR A 561 -14.21 19.01 -13.78
C TYR A 561 -15.36 18.35 -13.01
N PRO A 562 -16.58 18.15 -13.58
CA PRO A 562 -17.65 17.46 -12.86
C PRO A 562 -17.33 15.99 -12.57
N MET A 563 -16.59 15.29 -13.45
CA MET A 563 -16.13 13.91 -13.21
C MET A 563 -15.15 13.84 -12.02
N LEU A 564 -14.19 14.77 -11.99
CA LEU A 564 -13.18 14.80 -10.93
C LEU A 564 -13.79 15.26 -9.59
N ALA A 565 -14.75 16.18 -9.60
CA ALA A 565 -15.52 16.54 -8.42
C ALA A 565 -16.29 15.32 -7.86
N LEU A 566 -16.92 14.52 -8.73
CA LEU A 566 -17.58 13.27 -8.35
C LEU A 566 -16.56 12.24 -7.82
N LYS A 567 -15.38 12.11 -8.44
CA LYS A 567 -14.29 11.27 -7.95
C LYS A 567 -13.88 11.66 -6.53
N TRP A 568 -13.77 12.95 -6.22
CA TRP A 568 -13.43 13.42 -4.87
C TRP A 568 -14.52 13.08 -3.85
N SER A 569 -15.81 13.20 -4.21
CA SER A 569 -16.90 12.74 -3.34
C SER A 569 -16.75 11.24 -3.00
N LEU A 570 -16.40 10.41 -3.99
CA LEU A 570 -16.15 8.97 -3.79
C LEU A 570 -14.89 8.68 -2.97
N ILE A 571 -13.81 9.48 -3.12
CA ILE A 571 -12.59 9.33 -2.32
C ILE A 571 -12.88 9.56 -0.83
N MET A 572 -13.72 10.52 -0.49
CA MET A 572 -14.11 10.79 0.90
C MET A 572 -14.87 9.61 1.54
N LEU A 573 -15.57 8.81 0.74
CA LEU A 573 -16.25 7.61 1.20
C LEU A 573 -15.31 6.42 1.47
N ASN A 574 -14.03 6.49 1.07
CA ASN A 574 -13.05 5.45 1.40
C ASN A 574 -12.91 5.21 2.91
N GLU A 575 -13.27 6.20 3.75
CA GLU A 575 -13.28 6.08 5.20
C GLU A 575 -14.26 5.01 5.72
N PHE A 576 -15.31 4.75 4.95
CA PHE A 576 -16.34 3.77 5.28
C PHE A 576 -16.09 2.40 4.64
N LEU A 577 -15.01 2.26 3.85
CA LEU A 577 -14.62 1.00 3.25
C LEU A 577 -13.71 0.21 4.21
N PRO A 578 -13.82 -1.13 4.27
CA PRO A 578 -13.01 -1.96 5.17
C PRO A 578 -11.50 -1.72 5.07
N VAL A 579 -11.00 -1.46 3.85
CA VAL A 579 -9.56 -1.22 3.56
C VAL A 579 -9.10 0.20 3.91
N GLY A 580 -10.02 1.15 4.06
CA GLY A 580 -9.71 2.57 4.38
C GLY A 580 -9.45 2.80 5.87
N GLY A 581 -10.04 1.98 6.74
CA GLY A 581 -9.90 2.05 8.19
C GLY A 581 -8.49 1.72 8.69
N GLU A 582 -7.83 0.74 8.07
CA GLU A 582 -6.51 0.24 8.49
C GLU A 582 -5.39 1.28 8.36
N ARG A 583 -5.38 2.05 7.27
CA ARG A 583 -4.39 3.13 7.07
C ARG A 583 -4.48 4.26 8.09
N ARG A 584 -5.63 4.48 8.71
CA ARG A 584 -5.92 5.65 9.55
C ARG A 584 -6.15 5.31 11.03
N ALA A 585 -6.40 4.06 11.39
CA ALA A 585 -6.33 3.58 12.77
C ALA A 585 -4.93 3.88 13.38
N PHE A 586 -3.93 3.96 12.53
CA PHE A 586 -2.57 4.39 12.87
C PHE A 586 -2.48 5.84 13.37
N ALA A 587 -3.48 6.69 13.14
CA ALA A 587 -3.46 8.12 13.48
C ALA A 587 -4.22 8.49 14.78
N GLY A 588 -4.79 7.54 15.53
CA GLY A 588 -5.25 7.75 16.91
C GLY A 588 -6.41 8.73 17.14
N ALA A 589 -7.22 9.09 16.12
CA ALA A 589 -8.32 10.04 16.26
C ALA A 589 -9.68 9.32 16.49
N ASN A 590 -10.60 9.98 17.18
CA ASN A 590 -11.97 9.51 17.41
C ASN A 590 -12.67 9.17 16.07
N GLU A 591 -12.93 7.88 15.85
CA GLU A 591 -13.40 7.31 14.59
C GLU A 591 -14.78 7.82 14.16
N GLU A 592 -15.70 7.98 15.11
CA GLU A 592 -17.08 8.39 14.83
C GLU A 592 -17.17 9.86 14.39
N ALA A 593 -16.49 10.77 15.09
CA ALA A 593 -16.43 12.18 14.73
C ALA A 593 -15.78 12.39 13.36
N ARG A 594 -14.74 11.61 13.06
CA ARG A 594 -14.05 11.62 11.77
C ARG A 594 -14.95 11.13 10.64
N ARG A 595 -15.66 10.02 10.81
CA ARG A 595 -16.61 9.46 9.83
C ARG A 595 -17.74 10.43 9.52
N THR A 596 -18.36 11.03 10.53
CA THR A 596 -19.39 12.05 10.34
C THR A 596 -18.86 13.24 9.54
N GLY A 597 -17.64 13.69 9.84
CA GLY A 597 -16.98 14.77 9.09
C GLY A 597 -16.73 14.42 7.63
N GLN A 598 -16.35 13.17 7.30
CA GLN A 598 -16.11 12.75 5.92
C GLN A 598 -17.40 12.65 5.09
N LEU A 599 -18.49 12.17 5.65
CA LEU A 599 -19.80 12.18 4.98
C LEU A 599 -20.24 13.60 4.63
N ALA A 600 -20.08 14.55 5.56
CA ALA A 600 -20.40 15.96 5.32
C ALA A 600 -19.51 16.57 4.22
N LYS A 601 -18.22 16.21 4.17
CA LYS A 601 -17.31 16.62 3.08
C LYS A 601 -17.75 16.02 1.74
N ALA A 602 -18.13 14.74 1.71
CA ALA A 602 -18.61 14.07 0.49
C ALA A 602 -19.88 14.74 -0.06
N ARG A 603 -20.82 15.14 0.80
CA ARG A 603 -22.03 15.90 0.40
C ARG A 603 -21.68 17.25 -0.19
N ARG A 604 -20.83 18.04 0.49
CA ARG A 604 -20.36 19.33 -0.05
C ARG A 604 -19.72 19.18 -1.42
N GLN A 605 -18.91 18.13 -1.59
CA GLN A 605 -18.28 17.87 -2.88
C GLN A 605 -19.30 17.47 -3.96
N LEU A 606 -20.36 16.77 -3.60
CA LEU A 606 -21.46 16.45 -4.49
C LEU A 606 -22.24 17.71 -4.91
N ASP A 607 -22.36 18.72 -4.04
CA ASP A 607 -22.95 20.02 -4.40
C ASP A 607 -22.07 20.76 -5.42
N VAL A 608 -20.74 20.65 -5.32
CA VAL A 608 -19.82 21.16 -6.35
C VAL A 608 -20.07 20.49 -7.70
N VAL A 609 -20.35 19.18 -7.72
CA VAL A 609 -20.74 18.48 -8.97
C VAL A 609 -22.03 19.05 -9.54
N ARG A 610 -23.07 19.22 -8.72
CA ARG A 610 -24.36 19.78 -9.14
C ARG A 610 -24.22 21.19 -9.72
N GLU A 611 -23.38 22.01 -9.10
CA GLU A 611 -23.07 23.36 -9.60
C GLU A 611 -22.30 23.31 -10.93
N ALA A 612 -21.35 22.42 -11.08
CA ALA A 612 -20.55 22.25 -12.31
C ALA A 612 -21.39 21.83 -13.52
N LEU A 613 -22.53 21.16 -13.30
CA LEU A 613 -23.44 20.74 -14.38
C LEU A 613 -24.35 21.89 -14.88
N ARG A 614 -24.37 23.04 -14.19
CA ARG A 614 -25.19 24.19 -14.60
C ARG A 614 -24.53 24.96 -15.75
N PRO A 615 -25.31 25.52 -16.69
CA PRO A 615 -24.78 26.29 -17.79
C PRO A 615 -23.98 27.52 -17.36
N GLU A 616 -24.40 28.17 -16.27
CA GLU A 616 -23.82 29.39 -15.71
C GLU A 616 -22.71 29.13 -14.69
N CYS A 617 -22.14 27.92 -14.63
CA CYS A 617 -21.06 27.63 -13.70
C CYS A 617 -19.85 28.56 -13.98
N PHE A 618 -18.99 28.76 -12.96
CA PHE A 618 -17.85 29.68 -13.07
C PHE A 618 -16.88 29.34 -14.21
N LEU A 619 -16.86 28.09 -14.69
CA LEU A 619 -16.05 27.69 -15.84
C LEU A 619 -16.53 28.36 -17.15
N ALA A 620 -17.79 28.77 -17.25
CA ALA A 620 -18.29 29.53 -18.40
C ALA A 620 -17.77 30.99 -18.44
N GLN A 621 -17.15 31.45 -17.34
CA GLN A 621 -16.57 32.81 -17.27
C GLN A 621 -15.09 32.85 -17.69
N VAL A 622 -14.54 31.72 -18.12
CA VAL A 622 -13.11 31.57 -18.36
C VAL A 622 -12.77 31.64 -19.86
N ASP A 623 -13.75 31.80 -20.72
CA ASP A 623 -13.61 32.00 -22.18
C ASP A 623 -12.98 33.33 -22.56
#